data_bd7af09957ede63f08fe34477dbfba6c
#
_entry.id   bd7af09957ede63f08fe34477dbfba6c
#
_cell.length_a   1.000
_cell.length_b   1.000
_cell.length_c   1.000
_cell.angle_alpha   90.00
_cell.angle_beta   90.00
_cell.angle_gamma   90.00
#
_symmetry.space_group_name_H-M   'P 1'
#
loop_
_entity.id
_entity.type
_entity.pdbx_description
1 polymer ?
#
loop_
_entity_poly.entity_id
_entity_poly.type
_entity_poly.pdbx_seq_one_letter_code
_entity_poly.pdbx_strand_id
1 'polypeptide(L)'
;MKLFQRIFATFCMVIIFAIAVASFSFWLVQSRLDENHFKQNRNMEISLLANALTAFQAQGEQAVRDLLERWRSHPAAKNIIVVASNSKEDILKRDIDTDEINRAYDFAMKNPTSNLAMIYYDPFGEEYLFFIRNFDKTGDSGRPATSLLLIPGLPLEPVWHEFIVFAATLAIGLMLAYILAANIIKPIRILGSGMNRLAAGDLDARVSQQLDDRHDELSTLGEQFDQMAAQLQKLVARERHLLHHVSHEMRSPLARIQAIIGLMQAQPQKQESYIARLETELTRMDNLVGELLTLSRLETANVSLAKEPLPVIPLLRQLAEDSEAVAEQYGHRIELDTGNLDENARLNANESYLYRAFDNVIRNAMNYSPEGSTIRISVHEDRKNLHIEITDNGPGIKEEQLPHIFTAFYRADSSGNKPGTGLGLALTKHIIEQHNGKVTAENAASNGLKIHFILPKTDKDTKKNRIAAEGSGTDRPDPA
;
A
#
# COMPACT_ATOMS: atom_id res chain seq x y z
N MET A 1 6.13 -4.52 -2.99
CA MET A 1 6.80 -5.68 -3.61
C MET A 1 6.92 -6.88 -2.68
N LYS A 2 7.34 -6.70 -1.41
CA LYS A 2 7.55 -7.84 -0.47
C LYS A 2 6.29 -8.69 -0.18
N LEU A 3 5.12 -8.07 0.01
CA LEU A 3 3.86 -8.81 0.28
C LEU A 3 3.42 -9.62 -0.93
N PHE A 4 3.42 -9.01 -2.13
CA PHE A 4 3.10 -9.70 -3.38
C PHE A 4 4.03 -10.89 -3.62
N GLN A 5 5.34 -10.71 -3.41
CA GLN A 5 6.32 -11.80 -3.55
C GLN A 5 6.06 -12.95 -2.58
N ARG A 6 5.70 -12.66 -1.31
CA ARG A 6 5.36 -13.69 -0.32
C ARG A 6 4.08 -14.43 -0.70
N ILE A 7 3.02 -13.71 -1.07
CA ILE A 7 1.76 -14.33 -1.52
C ILE A 7 2.01 -15.18 -2.76
N PHE A 8 2.72 -14.63 -3.76
CA PHE A 8 3.04 -15.34 -4.99
C PHE A 8 3.89 -16.59 -4.73
N ALA A 9 4.94 -16.49 -3.91
CA ALA A 9 5.78 -17.61 -3.54
C ALA A 9 4.98 -18.70 -2.80
N THR A 10 4.09 -18.32 -1.87
CA THR A 10 3.22 -19.27 -1.16
C THR A 10 2.26 -19.96 -2.13
N PHE A 11 1.65 -19.21 -3.04
CA PHE A 11 0.74 -19.75 -4.04
C PHE A 11 1.44 -20.71 -5.02
N CYS A 12 2.64 -20.31 -5.50
CA CYS A 12 3.47 -21.19 -6.34
C CYS A 12 3.86 -22.48 -5.60
N MET A 13 4.22 -22.38 -4.32
CA MET A 13 4.57 -23.56 -3.51
C MET A 13 3.37 -24.51 -3.36
N VAL A 14 2.16 -23.98 -3.12
CA VAL A 14 0.93 -24.79 -3.07
C VAL A 14 0.67 -25.50 -4.39
N ILE A 15 0.78 -24.79 -5.52
CA ILE A 15 0.57 -25.38 -6.85
C ILE A 15 1.62 -26.46 -7.14
N ILE A 16 2.91 -26.18 -6.91
CA ILE A 16 3.99 -27.14 -7.15
C ILE A 16 3.77 -28.40 -6.31
N PHE A 17 3.40 -28.22 -5.04
CA PHE A 17 3.12 -29.33 -4.15
C PHE A 17 1.90 -30.15 -4.61
N ALA A 18 0.80 -29.50 -5.00
CA ALA A 18 -0.40 -30.17 -5.52
C ALA A 18 -0.09 -30.98 -6.80
N ILE A 19 0.70 -30.42 -7.72
CA ILE A 19 1.15 -31.10 -8.93
C ILE A 19 2.04 -32.32 -8.56
N ALA A 20 2.97 -32.13 -7.62
CA ALA A 20 3.85 -33.23 -7.19
C ALA A 20 3.05 -34.41 -6.58
N VAL A 21 2.06 -34.09 -5.73
CA VAL A 21 1.17 -35.11 -5.13
C VAL A 21 0.32 -35.78 -6.19
N ALA A 22 -0.28 -35.04 -7.12
CA ALA A 22 -1.09 -35.61 -8.20
C ALA A 22 -0.23 -36.51 -9.12
N SER A 23 0.98 -36.08 -9.48
CA SER A 23 1.92 -36.84 -10.30
C SER A 23 2.38 -38.10 -9.60
N PHE A 24 2.66 -38.05 -8.31
CA PHE A 24 3.05 -39.19 -7.51
C PHE A 24 1.90 -40.21 -7.38
N SER A 25 0.68 -39.75 -7.13
CA SER A 25 -0.52 -40.60 -7.05
C SER A 25 -0.79 -41.29 -8.39
N PHE A 26 -0.71 -40.52 -9.50
CA PHE A 26 -0.87 -41.10 -10.85
C PHE A 26 0.19 -42.18 -11.15
N TRP A 27 1.45 -41.87 -10.83
CA TRP A 27 2.54 -42.84 -11.02
C TRP A 27 2.32 -44.13 -10.19
N LEU A 28 1.84 -43.99 -8.95
CA LEU A 28 1.58 -45.11 -8.06
C LEU A 28 0.42 -46.00 -8.56
N VAL A 29 -0.64 -45.40 -9.08
CA VAL A 29 -1.75 -46.10 -9.71
C VAL A 29 -1.28 -46.81 -10.99
N GLN A 30 -0.53 -46.12 -11.83
CA GLN A 30 -0.01 -46.68 -13.08
C GLN A 30 0.91 -47.91 -12.83
N SER A 31 1.83 -47.79 -11.86
CA SER A 31 2.75 -48.87 -11.52
C SER A 31 2.02 -50.11 -11.02
N ARG A 32 0.88 -49.95 -10.33
CA ARG A 32 0.05 -51.09 -9.89
C ARG A 32 -0.75 -51.71 -10.99
N LEU A 33 -1.28 -50.91 -11.90
CA LEU A 33 -1.99 -51.45 -13.07
C LEU A 33 -1.04 -52.29 -13.93
N ASP A 34 0.19 -51.80 -14.13
CA ASP A 34 1.22 -52.47 -14.88
C ASP A 34 1.61 -53.81 -14.20
N GLU A 35 1.75 -53.84 -12.86
CA GLU A 35 2.05 -55.04 -12.09
C GLU A 35 0.92 -56.07 -12.19
N ASN A 36 -0.35 -55.64 -12.09
CA ASN A 36 -1.51 -56.51 -12.21
C ASN A 36 -1.65 -57.06 -13.63
N HIS A 37 -1.44 -56.24 -14.65
CA HIS A 37 -1.44 -56.73 -16.05
C HIS A 37 -0.30 -57.72 -16.30
N PHE A 38 0.87 -57.48 -15.75
CA PHE A 38 1.99 -58.40 -15.86
C PHE A 38 1.69 -59.75 -15.20
N LYS A 39 1.12 -59.75 -13.97
CA LYS A 39 0.73 -60.98 -13.27
C LYS A 39 -0.37 -61.74 -14.03
N GLN A 40 -1.38 -61.04 -14.56
CA GLN A 40 -2.43 -61.67 -15.36
C GLN A 40 -1.89 -62.30 -16.63
N ASN A 41 -1.04 -61.61 -17.38
CA ASN A 41 -0.43 -62.13 -18.58
C ASN A 41 0.44 -63.37 -18.27
N ARG A 42 1.21 -63.33 -17.18
CA ARG A 42 2.07 -64.41 -16.75
C ARG A 42 1.28 -65.67 -16.33
N ASN A 43 0.21 -65.48 -15.57
CA ASN A 43 -0.68 -66.55 -15.20
C ASN A 43 -1.33 -67.19 -16.42
N MET A 44 -1.66 -66.38 -17.44
CA MET A 44 -2.17 -66.87 -18.72
C MET A 44 -1.11 -67.70 -19.48
N GLU A 45 0.14 -67.21 -19.54
CA GLU A 45 1.24 -67.94 -20.18
C GLU A 45 1.48 -69.31 -19.50
N ILE A 46 1.50 -69.33 -18.16
CA ILE A 46 1.64 -70.60 -17.40
C ILE A 46 0.48 -71.59 -17.69
N SER A 47 -0.74 -71.09 -17.74
CA SER A 47 -1.93 -71.81 -18.03
C SER A 47 -1.87 -72.48 -19.47
N LEU A 48 -1.44 -71.62 -20.44
CA LEU A 48 -1.29 -72.10 -21.82
C LEU A 48 -0.16 -73.09 -21.94
N LEU A 49 0.96 -72.93 -21.23
CA LEU A 49 2.07 -73.95 -21.21
C LEU A 49 1.59 -75.29 -20.62
N ALA A 50 0.83 -75.24 -19.52
CA ALA A 50 0.24 -76.41 -18.90
C ALA A 50 -0.71 -77.13 -19.87
N ASN A 51 -1.54 -76.37 -20.61
CA ASN A 51 -2.42 -76.95 -21.64
C ASN A 51 -1.63 -77.57 -22.80
N ALA A 52 -0.53 -76.99 -23.24
CA ALA A 52 0.34 -77.51 -24.25
C ALA A 52 0.98 -78.81 -23.77
N LEU A 53 1.44 -78.90 -22.52
CA LEU A 53 1.96 -80.10 -21.91
C LEU A 53 0.89 -81.18 -21.83
N THR A 54 -0.34 -80.91 -21.43
CA THR A 54 -1.44 -81.86 -21.37
C THR A 54 -1.77 -82.37 -22.76
N ALA A 55 -1.77 -81.54 -23.78
CA ALA A 55 -1.97 -81.98 -25.16
C ALA A 55 -0.84 -82.94 -25.64
N PHE A 56 0.41 -82.62 -25.25
CA PHE A 56 1.55 -83.50 -25.54
C PHE A 56 1.41 -84.90 -24.89
N GLN A 57 1.04 -84.91 -23.63
CA GLN A 57 0.83 -86.14 -22.90
C GLN A 57 -0.28 -87.05 -23.50
N ALA A 58 -1.33 -86.41 -24.05
CA ALA A 58 -2.48 -87.13 -24.61
C ALA A 58 -2.24 -87.66 -26.03
N GLN A 59 -1.61 -86.82 -26.89
CA GLN A 59 -1.56 -87.16 -28.34
C GLN A 59 -0.19 -86.84 -28.99
N GLY A 60 0.85 -86.50 -28.21
CA GLY A 60 2.22 -86.34 -28.70
C GLY A 60 2.48 -84.92 -29.37
N GLU A 61 3.59 -84.86 -30.09
CA GLU A 61 4.08 -83.57 -30.72
C GLU A 61 3.08 -82.95 -31.67
N GLN A 62 2.38 -83.77 -32.51
CA GLN A 62 1.46 -83.21 -33.49
C GLN A 62 0.29 -82.42 -32.84
N ALA A 63 -0.23 -82.87 -31.70
CA ALA A 63 -1.30 -82.22 -30.98
C ALA A 63 -0.85 -80.85 -30.39
N VAL A 64 0.39 -80.75 -29.92
CA VAL A 64 0.97 -79.53 -29.46
C VAL A 64 1.18 -78.51 -30.60
N ARG A 65 1.66 -78.98 -31.73
CA ARG A 65 1.84 -78.21 -32.94
C ARG A 65 0.51 -77.62 -33.39
N ASP A 66 -0.54 -78.37 -33.50
CA ASP A 66 -1.88 -77.99 -33.89
C ASP A 66 -2.50 -77.00 -32.87
N LEU A 67 -2.22 -77.17 -31.58
CA LEU A 67 -2.68 -76.31 -30.50
C LEU A 67 -1.98 -74.96 -30.55
N LEU A 68 -0.66 -74.90 -30.65
CA LEU A 68 0.12 -73.72 -30.75
C LEU A 68 -0.16 -72.91 -32.02
N GLU A 69 -0.44 -73.61 -33.16
CA GLU A 69 -0.88 -72.95 -34.39
C GLU A 69 -2.25 -72.31 -34.24
N ARG A 70 -3.23 -72.87 -33.55
CA ARG A 70 -4.52 -72.34 -33.24
C ARG A 70 -4.39 -71.07 -32.34
N TRP A 71 -3.41 -71.09 -31.44
CA TRP A 71 -3.16 -69.94 -30.54
C TRP A 71 -2.25 -68.89 -31.15
N ARG A 72 -1.82 -68.99 -32.39
CA ARG A 72 -0.85 -68.11 -33.06
C ARG A 72 -1.23 -66.60 -33.01
N SER A 73 -2.53 -66.32 -32.96
CA SER A 73 -3.02 -64.97 -32.84
C SER A 73 -3.03 -64.43 -31.39
N HIS A 74 -2.85 -65.30 -30.40
CA HIS A 74 -2.89 -64.88 -28.99
C HIS A 74 -1.53 -64.38 -28.53
N PRO A 75 -1.45 -63.16 -27.97
CA PRO A 75 -0.17 -62.59 -27.57
C PRO A 75 0.64 -63.41 -26.58
N ALA A 76 -0.01 -63.97 -25.57
CA ALA A 76 0.65 -64.88 -24.59
C ALA A 76 1.19 -66.18 -25.18
N ALA A 77 0.53 -66.75 -26.17
CA ALA A 77 0.97 -67.99 -26.80
C ALA A 77 2.24 -67.81 -27.63
N LYS A 78 2.56 -66.64 -28.09
CA LYS A 78 3.82 -66.37 -28.81
C LYS A 78 5.06 -66.63 -27.93
N ASN A 79 4.90 -66.51 -26.62
CA ASN A 79 5.98 -66.68 -25.63
C ASN A 79 6.15 -68.12 -25.21
N ILE A 80 5.25 -69.00 -25.59
CA ILE A 80 5.38 -70.49 -25.31
C ILE A 80 6.23 -71.12 -26.37
N ILE A 81 7.30 -71.74 -25.94
CA ILE A 81 8.28 -72.41 -26.80
C ILE A 81 8.36 -73.86 -26.41
N VAL A 82 8.35 -74.72 -27.41
CA VAL A 82 8.54 -76.16 -27.24
C VAL A 82 9.59 -76.62 -28.20
N VAL A 83 10.69 -77.19 -27.66
CA VAL A 83 11.88 -77.57 -28.40
C VAL A 83 12.10 -79.08 -28.24
N ALA A 84 12.32 -79.75 -29.34
CA ALA A 84 12.79 -81.15 -29.30
C ALA A 84 14.29 -81.17 -29.00
N SER A 85 14.72 -81.80 -27.91
CA SER A 85 16.12 -81.80 -27.47
C SER A 85 17.11 -82.32 -28.49
N ASN A 86 16.70 -83.29 -29.36
CA ASN A 86 17.54 -83.88 -30.40
C ASN A 86 17.92 -82.92 -31.52
N SER A 87 16.99 -81.99 -31.92
CA SER A 87 17.21 -81.05 -33.01
C SER A 87 17.56 -79.67 -32.53
N LYS A 88 17.27 -79.30 -31.24
CA LYS A 88 17.30 -78.01 -30.68
C LYS A 88 16.48 -76.97 -31.49
N GLU A 89 15.50 -77.44 -32.24
CA GLU A 89 14.59 -76.60 -33.02
C GLU A 89 13.21 -76.54 -32.37
N ASP A 90 12.60 -75.34 -32.44
CA ASP A 90 11.22 -75.17 -31.98
C ASP A 90 10.23 -75.93 -32.85
N ILE A 91 9.24 -76.54 -32.25
CA ILE A 91 8.22 -77.35 -32.93
C ILE A 91 7.52 -76.54 -34.05
N LEU A 92 7.32 -75.25 -33.87
CA LEU A 92 6.75 -74.38 -34.90
C LEU A 92 7.80 -73.75 -35.84
N LYS A 93 9.07 -74.19 -35.78
CA LYS A 93 10.20 -73.71 -36.59
C LYS A 93 10.42 -72.17 -36.46
N ARG A 94 10.16 -71.65 -35.29
CA ARG A 94 10.45 -70.22 -34.98
C ARG A 94 11.96 -70.10 -34.74
N ASP A 95 12.50 -68.93 -35.11
CA ASP A 95 13.89 -68.65 -34.82
C ASP A 95 14.02 -68.24 -33.31
N ILE A 96 14.79 -69.07 -32.58
CA ILE A 96 14.99 -68.96 -31.15
C ILE A 96 16.49 -68.98 -30.88
N ASP A 97 16.94 -68.06 -30.05
CA ASP A 97 18.34 -68.00 -29.64
C ASP A 97 18.75 -69.25 -28.89
N THR A 98 19.81 -69.88 -29.39
CA THR A 98 20.34 -71.16 -28.80
C THR A 98 20.75 -70.97 -27.35
N ASP A 99 21.19 -69.74 -26.99
CA ASP A 99 21.52 -69.35 -25.58
C ASP A 99 20.27 -69.34 -24.69
N GLU A 100 19.10 -68.90 -25.24
CA GLU A 100 17.82 -68.92 -24.51
C GLU A 100 17.38 -70.38 -24.25
N ILE A 101 17.54 -71.28 -25.23
CA ILE A 101 17.22 -72.70 -25.08
C ILE A 101 18.11 -73.35 -24.02
N ASN A 102 19.42 -73.11 -24.07
CA ASN A 102 20.36 -73.68 -23.09
C ASN A 102 20.07 -73.21 -21.68
N ARG A 103 19.77 -71.85 -21.49
CA ARG A 103 19.36 -71.37 -20.21
C ARG A 103 18.07 -71.91 -19.68
N ALA A 104 17.08 -72.16 -20.57
CA ALA A 104 15.81 -72.79 -20.20
C ALA A 104 16.00 -74.24 -19.78
N TYR A 105 16.88 -74.98 -20.45
CA TYR A 105 17.23 -76.33 -20.10
C TYR A 105 17.93 -76.43 -18.73
N ASP A 106 18.93 -75.57 -18.48
CA ASP A 106 19.62 -75.46 -17.18
C ASP A 106 18.67 -75.10 -16.05
N PHE A 107 17.74 -74.20 -16.33
CA PHE A 107 16.72 -73.80 -15.37
C PHE A 107 15.76 -74.93 -15.03
N ALA A 108 15.25 -75.62 -16.02
CA ALA A 108 14.36 -76.77 -15.83
C ALA A 108 15.02 -77.89 -15.04
N MET A 109 16.30 -78.18 -15.31
CA MET A 109 17.08 -79.20 -14.58
C MET A 109 17.28 -78.78 -13.09
N LYS A 110 17.52 -77.54 -12.81
CA LYS A 110 17.69 -77.04 -11.43
C LYS A 110 16.36 -76.87 -10.68
N ASN A 111 15.27 -76.71 -11.40
CA ASN A 111 13.95 -76.43 -10.82
C ASN A 111 12.87 -77.34 -11.40
N PRO A 112 12.90 -78.64 -11.12
CA PRO A 112 12.01 -79.64 -11.76
C PRO A 112 10.52 -79.50 -11.44
N THR A 113 10.17 -78.62 -10.42
CA THR A 113 8.79 -78.30 -10.05
C THR A 113 8.33 -76.97 -10.60
N SER A 114 9.15 -76.32 -11.41
CA SER A 114 8.82 -74.98 -11.96
C SER A 114 7.79 -75.15 -13.11
N ASN A 115 6.78 -74.27 -13.09
CA ASN A 115 5.82 -74.13 -14.19
C ASN A 115 6.31 -73.23 -15.33
N LEU A 116 7.56 -72.75 -15.30
CA LEU A 116 8.12 -71.76 -16.26
C LEU A 116 8.98 -72.46 -17.34
N ALA A 117 9.65 -73.53 -17.00
CA ALA A 117 10.40 -74.41 -17.92
C ALA A 117 10.37 -75.84 -17.38
N MET A 118 10.07 -76.80 -18.24
CA MET A 118 9.89 -78.21 -17.88
C MET A 118 10.46 -79.11 -18.98
N ILE A 119 11.10 -80.20 -18.56
CA ILE A 119 11.57 -81.24 -19.45
C ILE A 119 10.57 -82.37 -19.36
N TYR A 120 10.16 -82.88 -20.52
CA TYR A 120 9.23 -84.02 -20.64
C TYR A 120 9.71 -85.02 -21.68
N TYR A 121 9.46 -86.32 -21.44
CA TYR A 121 9.83 -87.36 -22.33
C TYR A 121 8.59 -87.93 -23.02
N ASP A 122 8.68 -88.18 -24.33
CA ASP A 122 7.61 -88.85 -25.06
C ASP A 122 7.61 -90.34 -24.77
N PRO A 123 6.60 -91.15 -25.24
CA PRO A 123 6.56 -92.54 -25.07
C PRO A 123 7.70 -93.38 -25.79
N PHE A 124 8.41 -92.72 -26.69
CA PHE A 124 9.55 -93.28 -27.43
C PHE A 124 10.89 -92.88 -26.82
N GLY A 125 10.89 -92.13 -25.71
CA GLY A 125 12.07 -91.70 -24.99
C GLY A 125 12.73 -90.42 -25.55
N GLU A 126 12.08 -89.71 -26.49
CA GLU A 126 12.56 -88.39 -26.96
C GLU A 126 12.24 -87.32 -25.94
N GLU A 127 13.23 -86.46 -25.72
CA GLU A 127 13.16 -85.36 -24.72
C GLU A 127 12.70 -84.07 -25.37
N TYR A 128 11.74 -83.40 -24.73
CA TYR A 128 11.18 -82.11 -25.13
C TYR A 128 11.28 -81.10 -23.99
N LEU A 129 11.76 -79.88 -24.32
CA LEU A 129 11.82 -78.75 -23.40
C LEU A 129 10.66 -77.86 -23.69
N PHE A 130 9.81 -77.66 -22.69
CA PHE A 130 8.69 -76.65 -22.67
C PHE A 130 9.06 -75.47 -21.82
N PHE A 131 9.04 -74.24 -22.38
CA PHE A 131 9.34 -73.06 -21.58
C PHE A 131 8.62 -71.82 -22.09
N ILE A 132 8.54 -70.83 -21.20
CA ILE A 132 8.02 -69.49 -21.53
C ILE A 132 9.21 -68.61 -21.84
N ARG A 133 9.17 -67.83 -22.92
CA ARG A 133 10.21 -66.88 -23.29
C ARG A 133 10.49 -65.86 -22.15
N ASN A 134 11.75 -65.50 -21.92
CA ASN A 134 12.16 -64.64 -20.80
C ASN A 134 11.79 -65.22 -19.40
N PHE A 135 11.74 -66.50 -19.22
CA PHE A 135 11.46 -67.23 -17.95
C PHE A 135 12.43 -66.72 -16.82
N ASP A 136 13.70 -66.41 -17.16
CA ASP A 136 14.78 -65.97 -16.26
C ASP A 136 14.62 -64.57 -15.74
N LYS A 137 13.85 -63.74 -16.42
CA LYS A 137 13.53 -62.34 -15.93
C LYS A 137 12.51 -62.35 -14.79
N THR A 138 12.01 -63.49 -14.37
CA THR A 138 11.05 -63.64 -13.28
C THR A 138 11.66 -64.23 -12.01
N GLY A 139 12.97 -64.47 -11.97
CA GLY A 139 13.67 -64.85 -10.75
C GLY A 139 13.75 -63.65 -9.80
N ASP A 140 13.03 -63.69 -8.71
CA ASP A 140 13.17 -63.05 -7.38
C ASP A 140 13.70 -61.58 -7.29
N SER A 141 13.99 -60.95 -8.41
CA SER A 141 14.42 -59.55 -8.50
C SER A 141 13.37 -58.59 -9.11
N GLY A 142 12.14 -59.07 -9.28
CA GLY A 142 11.02 -58.24 -9.80
C GLY A 142 10.42 -57.27 -8.82
N ARG A 143 11.23 -56.69 -7.91
CA ARG A 143 10.87 -55.47 -7.26
C ARG A 143 11.30 -54.33 -8.18
N PRO A 144 10.36 -53.55 -8.70
CA PRO A 144 10.75 -52.32 -9.38
C PRO A 144 11.60 -51.51 -8.43
N ALA A 145 12.57 -50.74 -8.97
CA ALA A 145 13.49 -49.90 -8.23
C ALA A 145 12.82 -48.72 -7.44
N THR A 146 11.63 -48.93 -6.95
CA THR A 146 10.79 -48.03 -6.16
C THR A 146 10.88 -48.24 -4.65
N SER A 147 11.81 -49.09 -4.18
CA SER A 147 12.01 -49.31 -2.75
C SER A 147 12.75 -48.17 -2.04
N LEU A 148 12.94 -46.99 -2.68
CA LEU A 148 13.77 -45.94 -2.09
C LEU A 148 13.02 -44.99 -1.12
N LEU A 149 11.74 -45.18 -0.86
CA LEU A 149 10.98 -44.30 0.06
C LEU A 149 9.98 -45.02 0.96
N LEU A 150 10.09 -46.34 1.10
CA LEU A 150 9.28 -47.10 2.08
C LEU A 150 10.09 -47.28 3.35
N ILE A 151 9.65 -46.65 4.43
CA ILE A 151 10.13 -46.96 5.79
C ILE A 151 10.05 -48.50 5.98
N PRO A 152 11.19 -49.18 6.22
CA PRO A 152 11.15 -50.64 6.37
C PRO A 152 10.36 -50.99 7.64
N GLY A 153 9.31 -51.76 7.50
CA GLY A 153 8.62 -52.37 8.63
C GLY A 153 7.11 -52.09 8.79
N LEU A 154 6.50 -51.31 7.90
CA LEU A 154 5.03 -51.15 7.92
C LEU A 154 4.41 -52.02 6.80
N PRO A 155 3.78 -53.15 7.12
CA PRO A 155 2.96 -53.91 6.19
C PRO A 155 1.63 -53.16 6.00
N LEU A 156 1.66 -52.07 5.26
CA LEU A 156 0.44 -51.34 4.97
C LEU A 156 -0.20 -51.95 3.74
N GLU A 157 -1.37 -52.51 3.92
CA GLU A 157 -2.31 -52.90 2.87
C GLU A 157 -2.45 -51.78 1.84
N PRO A 158 -2.63 -52.05 0.54
CA PRO A 158 -2.64 -51.04 -0.52
C PRO A 158 -3.59 -49.87 -0.30
N VAL A 159 -4.68 -50.07 0.40
CA VAL A 159 -5.71 -49.05 0.69
C VAL A 159 -5.21 -47.96 1.65
N TRP A 160 -4.35 -48.29 2.58
CA TRP A 160 -3.83 -47.34 3.58
C TRP A 160 -2.86 -46.31 2.99
N HIS A 161 -2.16 -46.64 1.90
CA HIS A 161 -1.26 -45.69 1.22
C HIS A 161 -2.03 -44.50 0.62
N GLU A 162 -3.16 -44.77 -0.03
CA GLU A 162 -4.00 -43.72 -0.62
C GLU A 162 -4.57 -42.81 0.47
N PHE A 163 -4.98 -43.41 1.60
CA PHE A 163 -5.50 -42.64 2.72
C PHE A 163 -4.43 -41.75 3.37
N ILE A 164 -3.19 -42.25 3.53
CA ILE A 164 -2.08 -41.50 4.09
C ILE A 164 -1.70 -40.30 3.17
N VAL A 165 -1.61 -40.54 1.85
CA VAL A 165 -1.30 -39.50 0.87
C VAL A 165 -2.39 -38.42 0.87
N PHE A 166 -3.67 -38.84 0.90
CA PHE A 166 -4.79 -37.89 1.00
C PHE A 166 -4.75 -37.08 2.29
N ALA A 167 -4.55 -37.73 3.43
CA ALA A 167 -4.47 -37.05 4.74
C ALA A 167 -3.28 -36.08 4.82
N ALA A 168 -2.13 -36.45 4.30
CA ALA A 168 -0.95 -35.60 4.24
C ALA A 168 -1.19 -34.37 3.36
N THR A 169 -1.80 -34.55 2.20
CA THR A 169 -2.14 -33.45 1.28
C THR A 169 -3.12 -32.48 1.93
N LEU A 170 -4.15 -33.00 2.57
CA LEU A 170 -5.14 -32.21 3.30
C LEU A 170 -4.50 -31.41 4.44
N ALA A 171 -3.63 -32.05 5.23
CA ALA A 171 -2.94 -31.42 6.35
C ALA A 171 -2.03 -30.25 5.89
N ILE A 172 -1.27 -30.46 4.82
CA ILE A 172 -0.41 -29.42 4.23
C ILE A 172 -1.25 -28.29 3.64
N GLY A 173 -2.34 -28.60 2.94
CA GLY A 173 -3.28 -27.59 2.43
C GLY A 173 -3.87 -26.71 3.53
N LEU A 174 -4.31 -27.33 4.62
CA LEU A 174 -4.82 -26.61 5.81
C LEU A 174 -3.74 -25.76 6.48
N MET A 175 -2.52 -26.26 6.61
CA MET A 175 -1.38 -25.53 7.15
C MET A 175 -1.06 -24.27 6.31
N LEU A 176 -1.00 -24.42 4.99
CA LEU A 176 -0.75 -23.31 4.07
C LEU A 176 -1.89 -22.28 4.09
N ALA A 177 -3.15 -22.73 4.14
CA ALA A 177 -4.31 -21.85 4.29
C ALA A 177 -4.26 -21.06 5.60
N TYR A 178 -3.86 -21.71 6.71
CA TYR A 178 -3.68 -21.04 7.99
C TYR A 178 -2.57 -19.97 7.95
N ILE A 179 -1.42 -20.31 7.36
CA ILE A 179 -0.30 -19.35 7.20
C ILE A 179 -0.73 -18.13 6.36
N LEU A 180 -1.44 -18.37 5.26
CA LEU A 180 -1.95 -17.30 4.40
C LEU A 180 -2.97 -16.43 5.16
N ALA A 181 -3.90 -17.05 5.87
CA ALA A 181 -4.90 -16.34 6.68
C ALA A 181 -4.23 -15.49 7.78
N ALA A 182 -3.26 -16.04 8.49
CA ALA A 182 -2.53 -15.33 9.54
C ALA A 182 -1.71 -14.15 8.98
N ASN A 183 -1.11 -14.32 7.82
CA ASN A 183 -0.23 -13.30 7.22
C ASN A 183 -0.98 -12.18 6.49
N ILE A 184 -2.22 -12.39 6.07
CA ILE A 184 -2.98 -11.40 5.29
C ILE A 184 -4.24 -10.96 6.03
N ILE A 185 -5.09 -11.88 6.49
CA ILE A 185 -6.40 -11.53 7.03
C ILE A 185 -6.27 -10.80 8.37
N LYS A 186 -5.38 -11.27 9.26
CA LYS A 186 -5.18 -10.65 10.57
C LYS A 186 -4.75 -9.18 10.47
N PRO A 187 -3.71 -8.79 9.70
CA PRO A 187 -3.32 -7.40 9.53
C PRO A 187 -4.42 -6.52 8.91
N ILE A 188 -5.13 -7.02 7.90
CA ILE A 188 -6.25 -6.29 7.28
C ILE A 188 -7.35 -6.02 8.31
N ARG A 189 -7.65 -6.98 9.18
CA ARG A 189 -8.63 -6.80 10.26
C ARG A 189 -8.17 -5.76 11.28
N ILE A 190 -6.87 -5.71 11.61
CA ILE A 190 -6.30 -4.68 12.50
C ILE A 190 -6.49 -3.30 11.88
N LEU A 191 -6.13 -3.11 10.60
CA LEU A 191 -6.34 -1.86 9.88
C LEU A 191 -7.82 -1.47 9.83
N GLY A 192 -8.70 -2.42 9.49
CA GLY A 192 -10.16 -2.19 9.47
C GLY A 192 -10.72 -1.78 10.84
N SER A 193 -10.25 -2.41 11.93
CA SER A 193 -10.64 -2.04 13.27
C SER A 193 -10.15 -0.65 13.66
N GLY A 194 -8.91 -0.29 13.28
CA GLY A 194 -8.36 1.04 13.45
C GLY A 194 -9.17 2.12 12.73
N MET A 195 -9.53 1.87 11.46
CA MET A 195 -10.40 2.76 10.69
C MET A 195 -11.78 2.96 11.33
N ASN A 196 -12.39 1.88 11.83
CA ASN A 196 -13.69 1.98 12.52
C ASN A 196 -13.60 2.77 13.82
N ARG A 197 -12.52 2.59 14.61
CA ARG A 197 -12.26 3.38 15.81
C ARG A 197 -12.11 4.86 15.49
N LEU A 198 -11.28 5.18 14.47
CA LEU A 198 -11.07 6.54 14.00
C LEU A 198 -12.39 7.19 13.54
N ALA A 199 -13.20 6.47 12.76
CA ALA A 199 -14.52 6.92 12.30
C ALA A 199 -15.51 7.12 13.47
N ALA A 200 -15.39 6.36 14.54
CA ALA A 200 -16.17 6.53 15.77
C ALA A 200 -15.69 7.70 16.65
N GLY A 201 -14.64 8.42 16.22
CA GLY A 201 -14.11 9.59 16.94
C GLY A 201 -12.95 9.29 17.89
N ASP A 202 -12.44 8.06 17.93
CA ASP A 202 -11.22 7.70 18.69
C ASP A 202 -9.99 8.16 17.88
N LEU A 203 -9.61 9.41 18.08
CA LEU A 203 -8.47 10.03 17.38
C LEU A 203 -7.10 9.51 17.87
N ASP A 204 -7.08 8.78 19.00
CA ASP A 204 -5.88 8.15 19.54
C ASP A 204 -5.64 6.74 18.97
N ALA A 205 -6.52 6.26 18.10
CA ALA A 205 -6.35 4.97 17.44
C ALA A 205 -5.02 4.92 16.68
N ARG A 206 -4.21 3.91 16.98
CA ARG A 206 -2.95 3.59 16.29
C ARG A 206 -2.93 2.10 15.98
N VAL A 207 -2.35 1.76 14.83
CA VAL A 207 -2.30 0.37 14.34
C VAL A 207 -0.87 -0.09 14.02
N SER A 208 0.08 0.82 13.81
CA SER A 208 1.46 0.47 13.44
C SER A 208 2.12 -0.44 14.47
N GLN A 209 1.96 -0.16 15.77
CA GLN A 209 2.52 -0.98 16.86
C GLN A 209 2.06 -2.45 16.84
N GLN A 210 0.86 -2.74 16.31
CA GLN A 210 0.35 -4.10 16.18
C GLN A 210 0.87 -4.81 14.92
N LEU A 211 1.59 -4.07 14.05
CA LEU A 211 2.18 -4.52 12.80
C LEU A 211 3.71 -4.41 12.80
N ASP A 212 4.33 -4.07 13.95
CA ASP A 212 5.75 -3.68 14.06
C ASP A 212 6.72 -4.82 13.74
N ASP A 213 6.32 -6.08 13.96
CA ASP A 213 7.11 -7.27 13.59
C ASP A 213 7.22 -7.49 12.09
N ARG A 214 6.60 -6.62 11.26
CA ARG A 214 6.52 -6.77 9.81
C ARG A 214 7.29 -5.67 9.09
N HIS A 215 7.93 -6.07 7.98
CA HIS A 215 8.68 -5.15 7.11
C HIS A 215 8.15 -5.27 5.66
N ASP A 216 6.82 -5.16 5.50
CA ASP A 216 6.13 -5.29 4.23
C ASP A 216 5.20 -4.10 3.96
N GLU A 217 4.44 -4.13 2.86
CA GLU A 217 3.52 -3.08 2.45
C GLU A 217 2.39 -2.85 3.46
N LEU A 218 2.05 -3.86 4.27
CA LEU A 218 1.02 -3.73 5.31
C LEU A 218 1.52 -2.94 6.52
N SER A 219 2.79 -3.06 6.89
CA SER A 219 3.38 -2.22 7.94
C SER A 219 3.45 -0.75 7.48
N THR A 220 3.86 -0.51 6.22
CA THR A 220 3.86 0.83 5.62
C THR A 220 2.46 1.46 5.61
N LEU A 221 1.43 0.66 5.29
CA LEU A 221 0.03 1.12 5.33
C LEU A 221 -0.41 1.44 6.77
N GLY A 222 0.05 0.68 7.75
CA GLY A 222 -0.17 0.98 9.17
C GLY A 222 0.44 2.31 9.60
N GLU A 223 1.67 2.60 9.18
CA GLU A 223 2.33 3.88 9.43
C GLU A 223 1.59 5.06 8.77
N GLN A 224 1.15 4.89 7.51
CA GLN A 224 0.37 5.90 6.80
C GLN A 224 -0.98 6.18 7.49
N PHE A 225 -1.63 5.13 7.99
CA PHE A 225 -2.83 5.28 8.81
C PHE A 225 -2.56 6.09 10.07
N ASP A 226 -1.50 5.79 10.81
CA ASP A 226 -1.15 6.49 12.04
C ASP A 226 -0.78 7.96 11.78
N GLN A 227 -0.11 8.26 10.65
CA GLN A 227 0.15 9.63 10.20
C GLN A 227 -1.16 10.38 9.89
N MET A 228 -2.09 9.75 9.19
CA MET A 228 -3.41 10.34 8.89
C MET A 228 -4.20 10.59 10.18
N ALA A 229 -4.23 9.63 11.10
CA ALA A 229 -4.89 9.77 12.40
C ALA A 229 -4.30 10.94 13.22
N ALA A 230 -2.97 11.07 13.23
CA ALA A 230 -2.28 12.18 13.90
C ALA A 230 -2.58 13.53 13.26
N GLN A 231 -2.69 13.61 11.93
CA GLN A 231 -3.10 14.83 11.23
C GLN A 231 -4.53 15.23 11.56
N LEU A 232 -5.45 14.26 11.54
CA LEU A 232 -6.86 14.49 11.91
C LEU A 232 -6.98 14.94 13.36
N GLN A 233 -6.25 14.31 14.28
CA GLN A 233 -6.20 14.71 15.68
C GLN A 233 -5.76 16.18 15.86
N LYS A 234 -4.70 16.59 15.15
CA LYS A 234 -4.22 17.98 15.15
C LYS A 234 -5.26 18.94 14.60
N LEU A 235 -5.96 18.57 13.53
CA LEU A 235 -7.02 19.40 12.93
C LEU A 235 -8.18 19.60 13.92
N VAL A 236 -8.70 18.52 14.49
CA VAL A 236 -9.81 18.60 15.47
C VAL A 236 -9.40 19.35 16.73
N ALA A 237 -8.17 19.17 17.21
CA ALA A 237 -7.66 19.92 18.35
C ALA A 237 -7.58 21.43 18.06
N ARG A 238 -7.12 21.82 16.87
CA ARG A 238 -7.08 23.22 16.43
C ARG A 238 -8.48 23.82 16.34
N GLU A 239 -9.43 23.11 15.74
CA GLU A 239 -10.81 23.55 15.62
C GLU A 239 -11.47 23.76 17.00
N ARG A 240 -11.31 22.80 17.91
CA ARG A 240 -11.81 22.93 19.29
C ARG A 240 -11.20 24.12 20.03
N HIS A 241 -9.88 24.33 19.87
CA HIS A 241 -9.18 25.44 20.47
C HIS A 241 -9.70 26.78 19.92
N LEU A 242 -9.90 26.86 18.60
CA LEU A 242 -10.49 28.05 17.95
C LEU A 242 -11.89 28.35 18.49
N LEU A 243 -12.80 27.38 18.51
CA LEU A 243 -14.17 27.53 19.04
C LEU A 243 -14.18 27.94 20.51
N HIS A 244 -13.28 27.43 21.31
CA HIS A 244 -13.15 27.79 22.73
C HIS A 244 -12.76 29.26 22.88
N HIS A 245 -11.74 29.72 22.16
CA HIS A 245 -11.31 31.09 22.18
C HIS A 245 -12.36 32.07 21.62
N VAL A 246 -13.00 31.72 20.50
CA VAL A 246 -14.11 32.51 19.94
C VAL A 246 -15.20 32.72 21.01
N SER A 247 -15.60 31.67 21.71
CA SER A 247 -16.62 31.73 22.75
C SER A 247 -16.20 32.67 23.89
N HIS A 248 -14.93 32.66 24.30
CA HIS A 248 -14.40 33.54 25.32
C HIS A 248 -14.34 35.01 24.88
N GLU A 249 -13.79 35.26 23.67
CA GLU A 249 -13.64 36.57 23.10
C GLU A 249 -14.99 37.27 22.75
N MET A 250 -16.03 36.49 22.47
CA MET A 250 -17.40 36.98 22.29
C MET A 250 -18.12 37.28 23.63
N ARG A 251 -17.87 36.45 24.65
CA ARG A 251 -18.54 36.64 25.95
C ARG A 251 -18.17 37.94 26.64
N SER A 252 -16.90 38.35 26.53
CA SER A 252 -16.40 39.59 27.16
C SER A 252 -17.09 40.86 26.65
N PRO A 253 -17.15 41.18 25.35
CA PRO A 253 -17.87 42.34 24.86
C PRO A 253 -19.38 42.26 25.15
N LEU A 254 -19.99 41.07 25.04
CA LEU A 254 -21.41 40.89 25.36
C LEU A 254 -21.73 41.25 26.80
N ALA A 255 -20.88 40.82 27.75
CA ALA A 255 -21.02 41.20 29.15
C ALA A 255 -20.88 42.74 29.37
N ARG A 256 -19.94 43.38 28.64
CA ARG A 256 -19.81 44.86 28.69
C ARG A 256 -21.03 45.56 28.11
N ILE A 257 -21.57 45.09 26.99
CA ILE A 257 -22.81 45.64 26.38
C ILE A 257 -23.96 45.50 27.38
N GLN A 258 -24.14 44.35 28.04
CA GLN A 258 -25.17 44.18 29.06
C GLN A 258 -25.01 45.12 30.24
N ALA A 259 -23.76 45.32 30.71
CA ALA A 259 -23.47 46.28 31.78
C ALA A 259 -23.77 47.71 31.35
N ILE A 260 -23.41 48.11 30.12
CA ILE A 260 -23.70 49.48 29.58
C ILE A 260 -25.21 49.67 29.52
N ILE A 261 -26.00 48.74 29.06
CA ILE A 261 -27.47 48.80 29.01
C ILE A 261 -28.04 48.98 30.42
N GLY A 262 -27.54 48.22 31.42
CA GLY A 262 -27.95 48.43 32.81
C GLY A 262 -27.60 49.80 33.36
N LEU A 263 -26.43 50.37 33.01
CA LEU A 263 -26.03 51.72 33.39
C LEU A 263 -26.87 52.80 32.71
N MET A 264 -27.26 52.62 31.47
CA MET A 264 -28.16 53.51 30.73
C MET A 264 -29.54 53.63 31.44
N GLN A 265 -30.05 52.53 31.94
CA GLN A 265 -31.31 52.50 32.70
C GLN A 265 -31.19 53.17 34.07
N ALA A 266 -30.02 53.03 34.75
CA ALA A 266 -29.78 53.58 36.06
C ALA A 266 -29.39 55.08 36.04
N GLN A 267 -28.78 55.58 34.95
CA GLN A 267 -28.25 56.95 34.83
C GLN A 267 -28.65 57.58 33.48
N PRO A 268 -29.92 57.97 33.30
CA PRO A 268 -30.42 58.52 32.03
C PRO A 268 -29.69 59.84 31.61
N GLN A 269 -29.13 60.62 32.55
CA GLN A 269 -28.39 61.85 32.23
C GLN A 269 -27.08 61.62 31.44
N LYS A 270 -26.54 60.38 31.42
CA LYS A 270 -25.31 60.06 30.72
C LYS A 270 -25.56 59.18 29.49
N GLN A 271 -26.79 59.15 29.01
CA GLN A 271 -27.23 58.23 27.94
C GLN A 271 -26.37 58.34 26.67
N GLU A 272 -26.04 59.57 26.25
CA GLU A 272 -25.24 59.80 25.04
C GLU A 272 -23.84 59.24 25.15
N SER A 273 -23.17 59.32 26.30
CA SER A 273 -21.87 58.70 26.56
C SER A 273 -21.94 57.21 26.58
N TYR A 274 -23.05 56.59 27.05
CA TYR A 274 -23.26 55.16 27.06
C TYR A 274 -23.55 54.61 25.66
N ILE A 275 -24.30 55.38 24.83
CA ILE A 275 -24.53 55.03 23.42
C ILE A 275 -23.22 54.96 22.68
N ALA A 276 -22.34 55.96 22.78
CA ALA A 276 -21.02 55.96 22.13
C ALA A 276 -20.16 54.73 22.54
N ARG A 277 -20.21 54.34 23.83
CA ARG A 277 -19.53 53.14 24.31
C ARG A 277 -20.14 51.85 23.75
N LEU A 278 -21.45 51.81 23.64
CA LEU A 278 -22.16 50.67 23.07
C LEU A 278 -21.82 50.49 21.59
N GLU A 279 -21.79 51.58 20.81
CA GLU A 279 -21.36 51.58 19.41
C GLU A 279 -19.93 51.08 19.25
N THR A 280 -19.02 51.51 20.16
CA THR A 280 -17.63 51.01 20.18
C THR A 280 -17.56 49.52 20.41
N GLU A 281 -18.32 48.94 21.35
CA GLU A 281 -18.30 47.51 21.61
C GLU A 281 -18.97 46.71 20.49
N LEU A 282 -20.02 47.24 19.85
CA LEU A 282 -20.64 46.62 18.68
C LEU A 282 -19.69 46.57 17.48
N THR A 283 -19.01 47.69 17.18
CA THR A 283 -18.00 47.78 16.11
C THR A 283 -16.87 46.77 16.36
N ARG A 284 -16.45 46.62 17.62
CA ARG A 284 -15.43 45.65 18.03
C ARG A 284 -15.87 44.19 17.78
N MET A 285 -17.14 43.90 18.07
CA MET A 285 -17.71 42.54 17.78
C MET A 285 -17.80 42.29 16.28
N ASP A 286 -18.24 43.26 15.50
CA ASP A 286 -18.34 43.16 14.04
C ASP A 286 -16.96 42.87 13.42
N ASN A 287 -15.93 43.62 13.85
CA ASN A 287 -14.55 43.37 13.41
C ASN A 287 -14.07 41.97 13.78
N LEU A 288 -14.34 41.48 14.99
CA LEU A 288 -13.99 40.14 15.43
C LEU A 288 -14.62 39.09 14.51
N VAL A 289 -15.93 39.19 14.23
CA VAL A 289 -16.65 38.30 13.34
C VAL A 289 -16.06 38.34 11.92
N GLY A 290 -15.78 39.53 11.40
CA GLY A 290 -15.16 39.74 10.09
C GLY A 290 -13.75 39.12 9.97
N GLU A 291 -12.94 39.22 11.04
CA GLU A 291 -11.62 38.56 11.11
C GLU A 291 -11.76 37.06 11.11
N LEU A 292 -12.69 36.50 11.90
CA LEU A 292 -12.97 35.07 11.97
C LEU A 292 -13.45 34.50 10.63
N LEU A 293 -14.40 35.17 9.99
CA LEU A 293 -14.92 34.71 8.67
C LEU A 293 -13.81 34.74 7.61
N THR A 294 -12.93 35.76 7.67
CA THR A 294 -11.82 35.85 6.73
C THR A 294 -10.79 34.76 6.99
N LEU A 295 -10.44 34.48 8.25
CA LEU A 295 -9.54 33.41 8.64
C LEU A 295 -10.10 32.06 8.20
N SER A 296 -11.37 31.77 8.48
CA SER A 296 -12.05 30.53 8.07
C SER A 296 -12.05 30.32 6.56
N ARG A 297 -12.26 31.41 5.77
CA ARG A 297 -12.20 31.35 4.31
C ARG A 297 -10.78 31.03 3.81
N LEU A 298 -9.76 31.58 4.43
CA LEU A 298 -8.36 31.38 4.05
C LEU A 298 -7.81 30.02 4.47
N GLU A 299 -8.32 29.43 5.55
CA GLU A 299 -7.98 28.07 6.00
C GLU A 299 -8.59 26.97 5.11
N THR A 300 -9.67 27.27 4.41
CA THR A 300 -10.31 26.31 3.50
C THR A 300 -9.47 26.18 2.23
N ALA A 301 -8.78 25.07 2.07
CA ALA A 301 -7.77 24.80 1.03
C ALA A 301 -8.23 24.96 -0.44
N ASN A 302 -9.53 25.19 -0.69
CA ASN A 302 -10.12 25.27 -2.03
C ASN A 302 -10.49 26.70 -2.48
N VAL A 303 -10.23 27.75 -1.68
CA VAL A 303 -10.50 29.11 -2.13
C VAL A 303 -9.27 29.65 -2.86
N SER A 304 -9.27 29.49 -4.18
CA SER A 304 -8.30 30.20 -5.03
C SER A 304 -8.58 31.70 -4.94
N LEU A 305 -7.72 32.43 -4.25
CA LEU A 305 -7.75 33.90 -4.28
C LEU A 305 -7.53 34.36 -5.71
N ALA A 306 -8.44 35.17 -6.24
CA ALA A 306 -8.19 35.85 -7.50
C ALA A 306 -7.00 36.80 -7.30
N LYS A 307 -5.87 36.50 -7.95
CA LYS A 307 -4.62 37.25 -7.89
C LYS A 307 -4.39 37.92 -9.23
N GLU A 308 -4.02 39.16 -9.17
CA GLU A 308 -3.71 40.00 -10.35
C GLU A 308 -2.33 40.65 -10.21
N PRO A 309 -1.70 41.07 -11.31
CA PRO A 309 -0.44 41.78 -11.25
C PRO A 309 -0.62 43.15 -10.56
N LEU A 310 -0.28 43.25 -9.28
CA LEU A 310 -0.46 44.37 -8.42
C LEU A 310 0.83 45.21 -8.29
N PRO A 311 0.85 46.49 -8.60
CA PRO A 311 1.99 47.37 -8.29
C PRO A 311 2.03 47.64 -6.78
N VAL A 312 3.16 47.28 -6.15
CA VAL A 312 3.25 47.27 -4.68
C VAL A 312 3.48 48.66 -4.10
N ILE A 313 4.28 49.50 -4.77
CA ILE A 313 4.61 50.85 -4.26
C ILE A 313 3.37 51.76 -4.13
N PRO A 314 2.47 51.81 -5.15
CA PRO A 314 1.19 52.53 -4.99
C PRO A 314 0.34 52.01 -3.83
N LEU A 315 0.25 50.70 -3.65
CA LEU A 315 -0.49 50.13 -2.52
C LEU A 315 0.07 50.55 -1.17
N LEU A 316 1.39 50.51 -1.00
CA LEU A 316 2.04 50.92 0.26
C LEU A 316 1.96 52.44 0.49
N ARG A 317 1.98 53.22 -0.56
CA ARG A 317 1.79 54.67 -0.46
C ARG A 317 0.37 55.02 0.02
N GLN A 318 -0.65 54.43 -0.61
CA GLN A 318 -2.04 54.57 -0.16
C GLN A 318 -2.20 54.13 1.29
N LEU A 319 -1.64 52.95 1.64
CA LEU A 319 -1.69 52.45 3.01
C LEU A 319 -1.02 53.40 4.02
N ALA A 320 0.11 54.00 3.66
CA ALA A 320 0.80 54.97 4.51
C ALA A 320 -0.06 56.25 4.69
N GLU A 321 -0.65 56.77 3.60
CA GLU A 321 -1.54 57.96 3.63
C GLU A 321 -2.80 57.68 4.47
N ASP A 322 -3.47 56.55 4.28
CA ASP A 322 -4.66 56.17 5.05
C ASP A 322 -4.34 55.99 6.54
N SER A 323 -3.16 55.46 6.84
CA SER A 323 -2.69 55.21 8.20
C SER A 323 -2.20 56.46 8.91
N GLU A 324 -1.65 57.45 8.18
CA GLU A 324 -1.14 58.74 8.77
C GLU A 324 -2.26 59.52 9.47
N ALA A 325 -3.46 59.61 8.85
CA ALA A 325 -4.61 60.28 9.45
C ALA A 325 -5.02 59.65 10.81
N VAL A 326 -4.84 58.34 10.95
CA VAL A 326 -5.12 57.65 12.21
C VAL A 326 -3.94 57.76 13.17
N ALA A 327 -2.70 57.71 12.68
CA ALA A 327 -1.48 57.80 13.45
C ALA A 327 -1.36 59.15 14.15
N GLU A 328 -1.72 60.26 13.48
CA GLU A 328 -1.73 61.61 14.05
C GLU A 328 -2.62 61.71 15.30
N GLN A 329 -3.76 61.04 15.34
CA GLN A 329 -4.65 61.00 16.51
C GLN A 329 -4.01 60.35 17.74
N TYR A 330 -3.05 59.45 17.51
CA TYR A 330 -2.27 58.76 18.56
C TYR A 330 -0.90 59.42 18.79
N GLY A 331 -0.60 60.54 18.11
CA GLY A 331 0.70 61.24 18.19
C GLY A 331 1.84 60.50 17.47
N HIS A 332 1.54 59.58 16.55
CA HIS A 332 2.52 58.81 15.77
C HIS A 332 2.74 59.40 14.38
N ARG A 333 3.80 58.94 13.72
CA ARG A 333 4.10 59.24 12.30
C ARG A 333 4.33 57.97 11.55
N ILE A 334 3.94 57.96 10.27
CA ILE A 334 4.24 56.86 9.33
C ILE A 334 5.33 57.34 8.37
N GLU A 335 6.39 56.57 8.26
CA GLU A 335 7.50 56.83 7.33
C GLU A 335 7.58 55.73 6.31
N LEU A 336 7.42 56.01 5.01
CA LEU A 336 7.57 55.07 3.92
C LEU A 336 8.90 55.31 3.22
N ASP A 337 9.80 54.29 3.28
CA ASP A 337 11.07 54.24 2.59
C ASP A 337 11.00 53.19 1.48
N THR A 338 10.90 53.65 0.24
CA THR A 338 10.88 52.78 -0.94
C THR A 338 12.25 52.56 -1.57
N GLY A 339 13.31 53.20 -1.02
CA GLY A 339 14.65 53.15 -1.56
C GLY A 339 14.70 53.49 -3.06
N ASN A 340 15.46 52.70 -3.82
CA ASN A 340 15.61 52.85 -5.28
C ASN A 340 14.73 51.86 -6.07
N LEU A 341 13.61 51.40 -5.49
CA LEU A 341 12.76 50.44 -6.16
C LEU A 341 12.02 51.04 -7.37
N ASP A 342 11.90 50.23 -8.44
CA ASP A 342 11.05 50.56 -9.58
C ASP A 342 9.59 50.69 -9.13
N GLU A 343 8.94 51.83 -9.37
CA GLU A 343 7.51 52.01 -9.08
C GLU A 343 6.62 50.97 -9.75
N ASN A 344 7.12 50.30 -10.76
CA ASN A 344 6.45 49.20 -11.47
C ASN A 344 6.73 47.82 -10.89
N ALA A 345 7.38 47.67 -9.74
CA ALA A 345 7.56 46.39 -9.07
C ALA A 345 6.19 45.76 -8.79
N ARG A 346 5.94 44.57 -9.36
CA ARG A 346 4.63 43.91 -9.30
C ARG A 346 4.70 42.56 -8.58
N LEU A 347 3.65 42.30 -7.82
CA LEU A 347 3.34 40.97 -7.25
C LEU A 347 2.10 40.41 -7.93
N ASN A 348 2.00 39.08 -7.98
CA ASN A 348 0.73 38.44 -8.34
C ASN A 348 -0.09 38.25 -7.06
N ALA A 349 -1.02 39.18 -6.78
CA ALA A 349 -1.65 39.26 -5.48
C ALA A 349 -3.11 39.72 -5.56
N ASN A 350 -3.83 39.49 -4.46
CA ASN A 350 -5.11 40.14 -4.22
C ASN A 350 -4.89 41.40 -3.37
N GLU A 351 -5.19 42.56 -3.94
CA GLU A 351 -4.97 43.87 -3.34
C GLU A 351 -5.62 43.99 -1.96
N SER A 352 -6.90 43.69 -1.86
CA SER A 352 -7.68 43.84 -0.62
C SER A 352 -7.11 43.00 0.55
N TYR A 353 -6.65 41.78 0.25
CA TYR A 353 -6.05 40.96 1.30
C TYR A 353 -4.67 41.44 1.71
N LEU A 354 -3.80 41.84 0.76
CA LEU A 354 -2.49 42.40 1.11
C LEU A 354 -2.61 43.71 1.89
N TYR A 355 -3.48 44.59 1.45
CA TYR A 355 -3.79 45.81 2.19
C TYR A 355 -4.15 45.49 3.64
N ARG A 356 -5.07 44.56 3.84
CA ARG A 356 -5.51 44.13 5.18
C ARG A 356 -4.37 43.53 6.01
N ALA A 357 -3.48 42.74 5.38
CA ALA A 357 -2.34 42.17 6.08
C ALA A 357 -1.37 43.25 6.61
N PHE A 358 -1.07 44.24 5.79
CA PHE A 358 -0.17 45.31 6.18
C PHE A 358 -0.83 46.28 7.17
N ASP A 359 -2.11 46.62 6.96
CA ASP A 359 -2.90 47.46 7.89
C ASP A 359 -2.96 46.84 9.30
N ASN A 360 -3.17 45.55 9.40
CA ASN A 360 -3.13 44.84 10.68
C ASN A 360 -1.81 45.01 11.43
N VAL A 361 -0.68 44.98 10.72
CA VAL A 361 0.64 45.18 11.34
C VAL A 361 0.88 46.62 11.73
N ILE A 362 0.48 47.61 10.89
CA ILE A 362 0.59 49.02 11.21
C ILE A 362 -0.28 49.40 12.43
N ARG A 363 -1.51 48.90 12.48
CA ARG A 363 -2.39 49.09 13.65
C ARG A 363 -1.81 48.50 14.92
N ASN A 364 -1.19 47.31 14.82
CA ASN A 364 -0.47 46.76 15.96
C ASN A 364 0.70 47.64 16.37
N ALA A 365 1.50 48.10 15.41
CA ALA A 365 2.61 49.03 15.66
C ALA A 365 2.15 50.30 16.39
N MET A 366 1.05 50.95 15.94
CA MET A 366 0.45 52.12 16.62
C MET A 366 -0.01 51.76 18.04
N ASN A 367 -0.66 50.63 18.22
CA ASN A 367 -1.20 50.26 19.54
C ASN A 367 -0.13 49.96 20.58
N TYR A 368 1.05 49.47 20.16
CA TYR A 368 2.09 49.05 21.10
C TYR A 368 3.24 50.04 21.24
N SER A 369 3.39 50.99 20.32
CA SER A 369 4.39 52.04 20.41
C SER A 369 4.04 53.11 21.46
N PRO A 370 5.03 53.74 22.08
CA PRO A 370 4.83 54.98 22.89
C PRO A 370 4.37 56.14 22.00
N GLU A 371 3.63 57.07 22.57
CA GLU A 371 3.23 58.33 21.91
C GLU A 371 4.49 59.08 21.36
N GLY A 372 4.38 59.65 20.18
CA GLY A 372 5.50 60.33 19.50
C GLY A 372 6.40 59.41 18.68
N SER A 373 6.08 58.11 18.59
CA SER A 373 6.86 57.14 17.83
C SER A 373 6.66 57.27 16.32
N THR A 374 7.70 56.85 15.56
CA THR A 374 7.63 56.70 14.10
C THR A 374 7.54 55.23 13.74
N ILE A 375 6.51 54.86 12.98
CA ILE A 375 6.36 53.52 12.39
C ILE A 375 6.96 53.58 11.00
N ARG A 376 8.00 52.75 10.75
CA ARG A 376 8.71 52.76 9.48
C ARG A 376 8.30 51.56 8.62
N ILE A 377 7.93 51.88 7.38
CA ILE A 377 7.69 50.89 6.33
C ILE A 377 8.86 50.99 5.36
N SER A 378 9.70 49.95 5.25
CA SER A 378 10.81 49.92 4.29
C SER A 378 10.63 48.80 3.29
N VAL A 379 11.04 49.04 2.05
CA VAL A 379 10.89 48.11 0.95
C VAL A 379 12.20 47.94 0.21
N HIS A 380 12.61 46.69 0.00
CA HIS A 380 13.76 46.38 -0.83
C HIS A 380 13.48 45.10 -1.64
N GLU A 381 14.26 44.84 -2.68
CA GLU A 381 14.08 43.68 -3.51
C GLU A 381 15.37 42.88 -3.67
N ASP A 382 15.22 41.57 -3.80
CA ASP A 382 16.25 40.68 -4.30
C ASP A 382 15.91 40.17 -5.73
N ARG A 383 16.65 39.19 -6.23
CA ARG A 383 16.42 38.64 -7.58
C ARG A 383 15.03 38.06 -7.76
N LYS A 384 14.43 37.47 -6.72
CA LYS A 384 13.19 36.66 -6.81
C LYS A 384 12.05 37.26 -5.97
N ASN A 385 12.36 37.99 -4.92
CA ASN A 385 11.40 38.39 -3.92
C ASN A 385 11.42 39.88 -3.71
N LEU A 386 10.30 40.40 -3.24
CA LEU A 386 10.13 41.68 -2.64
C LEU A 386 10.09 41.50 -1.13
N HIS A 387 10.85 42.32 -0.43
CA HIS A 387 10.96 42.35 1.01
C HIS A 387 10.31 43.67 1.51
N ILE A 388 9.31 43.50 2.37
CA ILE A 388 8.63 44.65 3.02
C ILE A 388 8.85 44.48 4.52
N GLU A 389 9.35 45.49 5.17
CA GLU A 389 9.57 45.50 6.61
C GLU A 389 8.73 46.60 7.25
N ILE A 390 8.00 46.26 8.30
CA ILE A 390 7.27 47.26 9.13
C ILE A 390 7.88 47.18 10.52
N THR A 391 8.45 48.30 10.95
CA THR A 391 9.18 48.40 12.23
C THR A 391 8.51 49.45 13.12
N ASP A 392 8.28 49.06 14.37
CA ASP A 392 7.77 49.92 15.43
C ASP A 392 8.84 50.25 16.48
N ASN A 393 8.51 51.20 17.37
CA ASN A 393 9.34 51.59 18.51
C ASN A 393 8.74 51.15 19.86
N GLY A 394 8.00 50.03 19.84
CA GLY A 394 7.37 49.47 21.02
C GLY A 394 8.36 48.81 21.98
N PRO A 395 7.88 48.07 23.00
CA PRO A 395 8.72 47.44 24.00
C PRO A 395 9.40 46.14 23.45
N GLY A 396 9.10 45.71 22.22
CA GLY A 396 9.50 44.42 21.70
C GLY A 396 8.78 43.26 22.38
N ILE A 397 9.20 42.05 22.04
CA ILE A 397 8.60 40.79 22.50
C ILE A 397 9.71 39.88 22.99
N LYS A 398 9.50 39.11 24.07
CA LYS A 398 10.46 38.10 24.53
C LYS A 398 10.77 37.10 23.42
N GLU A 399 12.02 36.72 23.24
CA GLU A 399 12.47 35.80 22.17
C GLU A 399 11.68 34.49 22.13
N GLU A 400 11.36 33.98 23.33
CA GLU A 400 10.58 32.73 23.46
C GLU A 400 9.13 32.85 22.92
N GLN A 401 8.59 34.08 22.87
CA GLN A 401 7.23 34.38 22.44
C GLN A 401 7.13 34.74 20.95
N LEU A 402 8.23 35.15 20.32
CA LEU A 402 8.26 35.53 18.89
C LEU A 402 7.69 34.47 17.95
N PRO A 403 7.97 33.16 18.10
CA PRO A 403 7.40 32.13 17.24
C PRO A 403 5.87 31.99 17.35
N HIS A 404 5.30 32.45 18.46
CA HIS A 404 3.89 32.26 18.80
C HIS A 404 2.99 33.45 18.42
N ILE A 405 3.54 34.61 18.09
CA ILE A 405 2.72 35.81 17.81
C ILE A 405 1.82 35.70 16.58
N PHE A 406 2.12 34.78 15.67
CA PHE A 406 1.30 34.46 14.51
C PHE A 406 0.27 33.35 14.77
N THR A 407 0.17 32.87 16.01
CA THR A 407 -0.86 31.90 16.40
C THR A 407 -2.17 32.62 16.70
N ALA A 408 -3.28 32.12 16.18
CA ALA A 408 -4.59 32.74 16.41
C ALA A 408 -4.90 32.83 17.91
N PHE A 409 -5.42 33.98 18.34
CA PHE A 409 -5.73 34.35 19.73
C PHE A 409 -4.55 34.46 20.68
N TYR A 410 -3.33 34.28 20.19
CA TYR A 410 -2.15 34.46 21.01
C TYR A 410 -1.91 35.95 21.32
N ARG A 411 -1.58 36.27 22.59
CA ARG A 411 -1.19 37.57 23.05
C ARG A 411 0.03 37.47 23.96
N ALA A 412 1.06 38.26 23.67
CA ALA A 412 2.26 38.24 24.49
C ALA A 412 1.96 38.87 25.89
N ASP A 413 2.68 38.41 26.93
CA ASP A 413 2.51 38.89 28.31
C ASP A 413 2.74 40.39 28.46
N SER A 414 3.55 40.99 27.59
CA SER A 414 3.83 42.41 27.53
C SER A 414 2.68 43.26 27.02
N SER A 415 1.61 42.67 26.49
CA SER A 415 0.46 43.38 25.88
C SER A 415 -0.42 44.13 26.89
N GLY A 416 -0.29 43.82 28.18
CA GLY A 416 -1.09 44.47 29.24
C GLY A 416 -2.60 44.39 28.95
N ASN A 417 -3.31 45.48 29.32
CA ASN A 417 -4.76 45.58 29.12
C ASN A 417 -5.13 46.25 27.77
N LYS A 418 -4.18 46.27 26.79
CA LYS A 418 -4.42 46.87 25.47
C LYS A 418 -5.47 46.11 24.68
N PRO A 419 -6.34 46.79 23.92
CA PRO A 419 -7.37 46.10 23.13
C PRO A 419 -6.77 45.34 21.96
N GLY A 420 -7.25 44.10 21.73
CA GLY A 420 -6.83 43.26 20.58
C GLY A 420 -7.41 41.87 20.68
N THR A 421 -7.79 41.31 19.54
CA THR A 421 -8.39 39.98 19.41
C THR A 421 -7.35 38.84 19.37
N GLY A 422 -6.09 39.17 19.06
CA GLY A 422 -5.04 38.19 18.79
C GLY A 422 -5.20 37.48 17.45
N LEU A 423 -6.10 37.92 16.58
CA LEU A 423 -6.35 37.32 15.25
C LEU A 423 -5.58 38.02 14.12
N GLY A 424 -5.29 39.33 14.26
CA GLY A 424 -4.71 40.16 13.19
C GLY A 424 -3.40 39.59 12.62
N LEU A 425 -2.43 39.23 13.47
CA LEU A 425 -1.15 38.66 13.00
C LEU A 425 -1.31 37.24 12.44
N ALA A 426 -2.22 36.42 12.99
CA ALA A 426 -2.54 35.11 12.44
C ALA A 426 -3.15 35.22 11.03
N LEU A 427 -4.09 36.17 10.86
CA LEU A 427 -4.68 36.51 9.57
C LEU A 427 -3.62 37.00 8.58
N THR A 428 -2.72 37.89 9.02
CA THR A 428 -1.58 38.36 8.23
C THR A 428 -0.75 37.20 7.71
N LYS A 429 -0.37 36.27 8.57
CA LYS A 429 0.40 35.07 8.17
C LYS A 429 -0.33 34.25 7.12
N HIS A 430 -1.60 33.94 7.30
CA HIS A 430 -2.38 33.16 6.32
C HIS A 430 -2.51 33.91 4.98
N ILE A 431 -2.74 35.21 4.99
CA ILE A 431 -2.77 36.00 3.76
C ILE A 431 -1.44 35.90 3.02
N ILE A 432 -0.32 36.08 3.68
CA ILE A 432 1.00 36.07 3.08
C ILE A 432 1.33 34.64 2.54
N GLU A 433 1.02 33.58 3.31
CA GLU A 433 1.18 32.18 2.87
C GLU A 433 0.33 31.85 1.63
N GLN A 434 -0.91 32.35 1.58
CA GLN A 434 -1.78 32.23 0.41
C GLN A 434 -1.21 32.96 -0.83
N HIS A 435 -0.34 33.95 -0.64
CA HIS A 435 0.39 34.63 -1.71
C HIS A 435 1.76 34.03 -2.00
N ASN A 436 2.02 32.79 -1.51
CA ASN A 436 3.28 32.08 -1.63
C ASN A 436 4.47 32.82 -1.01
N GLY A 437 4.18 33.72 -0.05
CA GLY A 437 5.15 34.48 0.69
C GLY A 437 5.47 33.84 2.05
N LYS A 438 6.35 34.54 2.77
CA LYS A 438 6.73 34.19 4.15
C LYS A 438 6.69 35.46 5.00
N VAL A 439 6.22 35.37 6.24
CA VAL A 439 6.29 36.42 7.24
C VAL A 439 7.09 35.96 8.44
N THR A 440 7.95 36.82 8.95
CA THR A 440 8.77 36.58 10.15
C THR A 440 8.73 37.81 11.05
N ALA A 441 9.07 37.65 12.32
CA ALA A 441 9.16 38.70 13.29
C ALA A 441 10.48 38.65 14.05
N GLU A 442 11.06 39.78 14.33
CA GLU A 442 12.25 39.93 15.14
C GLU A 442 12.18 41.23 15.96
N ASN A 443 12.90 41.27 17.07
CA ASN A 443 13.03 42.55 17.81
C ASN A 443 13.97 43.49 17.04
N ALA A 444 13.57 44.72 16.89
CA ALA A 444 14.39 45.75 16.25
C ALA A 444 15.60 46.11 17.12
N ALA A 445 16.73 46.47 16.49
CA ALA A 445 17.97 46.81 17.20
C ALA A 445 17.84 48.06 18.13
N SER A 446 16.87 48.93 17.84
CA SER A 446 16.58 50.18 18.58
C SER A 446 15.41 50.08 19.55
N ASN A 447 15.05 48.90 20.03
CA ASN A 447 13.80 48.51 20.65
C ASN A 447 12.61 48.55 19.65
N GLY A 448 11.60 47.73 19.92
CA GLY A 448 10.42 47.56 19.07
C GLY A 448 10.38 46.22 18.37
N LEU A 449 9.34 46.01 17.60
CA LEU A 449 9.11 44.80 16.80
C LEU A 449 9.27 45.12 15.31
N LYS A 450 9.96 44.29 14.59
CA LYS A 450 10.06 44.30 13.14
C LYS A 450 9.33 43.10 12.57
N ILE A 451 8.36 43.34 11.71
CA ILE A 451 7.67 42.33 10.91
C ILE A 451 8.22 42.36 9.48
N HIS A 452 8.75 41.26 9.02
CA HIS A 452 9.36 41.11 7.70
C HIS A 452 8.53 40.21 6.82
N PHE A 453 8.09 40.72 5.67
CA PHE A 453 7.34 40.05 4.63
C PHE A 453 8.24 39.73 3.45
N ILE A 454 8.20 38.54 2.94
CA ILE A 454 8.92 38.05 1.76
C ILE A 454 7.88 37.57 0.76
N LEU A 455 7.72 38.26 -0.36
CA LEU A 455 6.72 37.95 -1.38
C LEU A 455 7.39 37.73 -2.74
N PRO A 456 7.00 36.69 -3.48
CA PRO A 456 7.60 36.38 -4.80
C PRO A 456 7.19 37.45 -5.83
N LYS A 457 8.17 38.00 -6.57
CA LYS A 457 7.93 38.93 -7.67
C LYS A 457 7.29 38.22 -8.87
N THR A 458 6.45 38.95 -9.60
CA THR A 458 5.94 38.49 -10.89
C THR A 458 7.01 38.64 -11.96
N ASP A 459 7.46 37.57 -12.60
CA ASP A 459 8.40 37.63 -13.73
C ASP A 459 7.79 38.47 -14.88
N LYS A 460 8.58 39.39 -15.42
CA LYS A 460 8.18 40.26 -16.54
C LYS A 460 7.83 39.46 -17.83
N ASP A 461 8.20 38.18 -17.90
CA ASP A 461 8.03 37.33 -19.09
C ASP A 461 6.70 36.56 -19.19
N THR A 462 5.89 36.53 -18.13
CA THR A 462 4.62 35.76 -18.14
C THR A 462 3.57 36.39 -19.08
N LYS A 463 3.68 37.66 -19.39
CA LYS A 463 2.75 38.38 -20.29
C LYS A 463 3.01 38.08 -21.77
N LYS A 464 4.27 37.76 -22.14
CA LYS A 464 4.65 37.43 -23.53
C LYS A 464 4.15 36.06 -23.95
N ASN A 465 4.14 35.10 -23.01
CA ASN A 465 3.67 33.72 -23.26
C ASN A 465 2.14 33.61 -23.29
N ARG A 466 1.39 34.49 -22.60
CA ARG A 466 -0.08 34.45 -22.61
C ARG A 466 -0.65 35.05 -23.90
N ILE A 467 -0.05 36.10 -24.40
CA ILE A 467 -0.44 36.72 -25.71
C ILE A 467 -0.06 35.80 -26.86
N ALA A 468 1.04 35.06 -26.75
CA ALA A 468 1.44 34.05 -27.77
C ALA A 468 0.50 32.82 -27.77
N ALA A 469 -0.07 32.44 -26.63
CA ALA A 469 -1.02 31.33 -26.52
C ALA A 469 -2.44 31.70 -26.99
N GLU A 470 -2.87 32.94 -26.81
CA GLU A 470 -4.18 33.44 -27.25
C GLU A 470 -4.15 33.85 -28.76
N GLY A 471 -2.98 34.15 -29.34
CA GLY A 471 -2.82 34.51 -30.74
C GLY A 471 -2.73 33.32 -31.71
N SER A 472 -2.59 32.09 -31.25
CA SER A 472 -2.46 30.89 -32.10
C SER A 472 -3.75 30.12 -32.35
N GLY A 473 -4.89 30.63 -31.96
CA GLY A 473 -6.18 29.93 -31.94
C GLY A 473 -7.14 30.22 -33.10
N THR A 474 -6.77 31.02 -34.09
CA THR A 474 -7.68 31.31 -35.21
C THR A 474 -6.97 31.13 -36.57
N ASP A 475 -6.85 29.88 -37.01
CA ASP A 475 -6.83 29.58 -38.44
C ASP A 475 -7.24 28.10 -38.66
N ARG A 476 -8.53 27.88 -38.80
CA ARG A 476 -9.07 26.66 -39.39
C ARG A 476 -9.65 27.09 -40.75
N PRO A 477 -9.14 26.58 -41.88
CA PRO A 477 -9.83 26.74 -43.15
C PRO A 477 -11.04 25.80 -43.20
N ASP A 478 -12.17 26.34 -43.66
CA ASP A 478 -13.41 25.60 -43.98
C ASP A 478 -13.13 24.56 -45.06
N PRO A 479 -13.70 23.38 -44.96
CA PRO A 479 -13.67 22.41 -46.08
C PRO A 479 -14.75 22.75 -47.09
N ALA A 480 -14.30 22.88 -48.34
CA ALA A 480 -15.14 22.83 -49.53
C ALA A 480 -15.52 21.38 -49.88
#